data_f21180c7ac57ed3c52e78aed0c19a3a8
#
_entry.id   f21180c7ac57ed3c52e78aed0c19a3a8
#
_cell.length_a   1.000
_cell.length_b   1.000
_cell.length_c   1.000
_cell.angle_alpha   90.00
_cell.angle_beta   90.00
_cell.angle_gamma   90.00
#
_symmetry.space_group_name_H-M   'P 1'
#
loop_
_entity.id
_entity.type
_entity.pdbx_description
1 polymer ?
#
loop_
_entity_poly.entity_id
_entity_poly.type
_entity_poly.pdbx_seq_one_letter_code
_entity_poly.pdbx_strand_id
1 'polypeptide(L)'
;GASSEAVTYSIRQILKHVKLPVVETFQGAGIVSRDLEEDTFFGRVGLFRNQPGDMLLKKSDLVIAIGYDPIEYEARNWNAEISARIIVIDVEPAEVDTYFQPERELIGNVEASLNLLLPAIQGYKLPEGSVEYLKGLKNNVVEDVKFDRQPDEGTVHPLDLIEVLQEQTDDDMTVTVDVGSHYIWMARYFKSYEPRHLLFSNGMQTLGVALPWAI
;
A
#
# COMPACT_ATOMS: atom_id res chain seq x y z
N GLY A 1 -10.10 -9.71 -1.04
CA GLY A 1 -8.89 -9.10 -0.51
C GLY A 1 -9.17 -7.90 0.39
N ALA A 2 -8.11 -7.24 0.81
CA ALA A 2 -8.16 -6.15 1.80
C ALA A 2 -8.97 -4.91 1.35
N SER A 3 -9.13 -4.69 0.05
CA SER A 3 -9.84 -3.54 -0.53
C SER A 3 -11.38 -3.66 -0.56
N SER A 4 -11.98 -4.66 0.09
CA SER A 4 -13.43 -4.64 0.30
C SER A 4 -13.78 -3.60 1.37
N GLU A 5 -14.92 -2.93 1.23
CA GLU A 5 -15.36 -1.85 2.12
C GLU A 5 -15.36 -2.27 3.61
N ALA A 6 -15.94 -3.43 3.92
CA ALA A 6 -16.02 -3.96 5.28
C ALA A 6 -14.63 -4.27 5.89
N VAL A 7 -13.73 -4.86 5.09
CA VAL A 7 -12.36 -5.16 5.52
C VAL A 7 -11.57 -3.88 5.72
N THR A 8 -11.67 -2.93 4.78
CA THR A 8 -11.03 -1.61 4.89
C THR A 8 -11.48 -0.89 6.15
N TYR A 9 -12.79 -0.91 6.46
CA TYR A 9 -13.30 -0.33 7.69
C TYR A 9 -12.64 -0.95 8.94
N SER A 10 -12.56 -2.28 9.00
CA SER A 10 -11.94 -2.98 10.13
C SER A 10 -10.45 -2.68 10.27
N ILE A 11 -9.72 -2.58 9.15
CA ILE A 11 -8.31 -2.15 9.15
C ILE A 11 -8.19 -0.73 9.71
N ARG A 12 -9.00 0.21 9.24
CA ARG A 12 -9.01 1.59 9.72
C ARG A 12 -9.33 1.70 11.22
N GLN A 13 -10.24 0.85 11.75
CA GLN A 13 -10.48 0.78 13.19
C GLN A 13 -9.23 0.33 13.97
N ILE A 14 -8.52 -0.67 13.48
CA ILE A 14 -7.24 -1.10 14.08
C ILE A 14 -6.25 0.05 14.09
N LEU A 15 -6.05 0.72 12.96
CA LEU A 15 -5.07 1.80 12.81
C LEU A 15 -5.38 3.04 13.67
N LYS A 16 -6.66 3.33 13.93
CA LYS A 16 -7.08 4.38 14.88
C LYS A 16 -6.65 4.10 16.32
N HIS A 17 -6.62 2.83 16.71
CA HIS A 17 -6.24 2.41 18.07
C HIS A 17 -4.75 2.10 18.21
N VAL A 18 -4.16 1.59 17.13
CA VAL A 18 -2.75 1.16 17.11
C VAL A 18 -2.13 1.68 15.82
N LYS A 19 -1.32 2.70 15.91
CA LYS A 19 -0.69 3.36 14.74
C LYS A 19 0.39 2.47 14.11
N LEU A 20 -0.03 1.32 13.55
CA LEU A 20 0.86 0.42 12.84
C LEU A 20 1.25 1.01 11.48
N PRO A 21 2.51 0.86 11.07
CA PRO A 21 2.91 1.27 9.73
C PRO A 21 2.29 0.35 8.67
N VAL A 22 1.77 0.93 7.60
CA VAL A 22 1.08 0.23 6.51
C VAL A 22 1.75 0.53 5.19
N VAL A 23 1.90 -0.48 4.37
CA VAL A 23 2.16 -0.38 2.94
C VAL A 23 0.99 -0.99 2.18
N GLU A 24 0.67 -0.41 1.04
CA GLU A 24 -0.37 -0.93 0.14
C GLU A 24 0.29 -1.54 -1.10
N THR A 25 -0.28 -2.63 -1.61
CA THR A 25 -0.09 -3.02 -3.00
C THR A 25 -0.96 -2.13 -3.91
N PHE A 26 -0.85 -2.26 -5.22
CA PHE A 26 -1.65 -1.43 -6.13
C PHE A 26 -3.15 -1.68 -5.98
N GLN A 27 -3.55 -2.95 -5.81
CA GLN A 27 -4.96 -3.31 -5.56
C GLN A 27 -5.43 -2.96 -4.15
N GLY A 28 -4.49 -2.67 -3.24
CA GLY A 28 -4.76 -2.19 -1.89
C GLY A 28 -4.91 -0.67 -1.80
N ALA A 29 -4.84 0.06 -2.92
CA ALA A 29 -4.95 1.51 -2.92
C ALA A 29 -6.24 2.00 -2.23
N GLY A 30 -6.09 2.97 -1.32
CA GLY A 30 -7.20 3.58 -0.60
C GLY A 30 -7.64 2.85 0.67
N ILE A 31 -6.91 1.83 1.13
CA ILE A 31 -7.17 1.21 2.43
C ILE A 31 -6.91 2.20 3.57
N VAL A 32 -5.83 2.97 3.48
CA VAL A 32 -5.51 4.01 4.46
C VAL A 32 -6.27 5.29 4.12
N SER A 33 -7.10 5.77 5.05
CA SER A 33 -7.85 7.02 4.89
C SER A 33 -6.97 8.25 5.10
N ARG A 34 -7.43 9.41 4.63
CA ARG A 34 -6.72 10.70 4.72
C ARG A 34 -6.30 11.06 6.15
N ASP A 35 -7.16 10.82 7.13
CA ASP A 35 -6.89 11.09 8.55
C ASP A 35 -5.84 10.18 9.18
N LEU A 36 -5.56 9.03 8.56
CA LEU A 36 -4.57 8.06 9.01
C LEU A 36 -3.24 8.13 8.23
N GLU A 37 -3.22 8.82 7.10
CA GLU A 37 -2.07 8.83 6.17
C GLU A 37 -0.77 9.25 6.85
N GLU A 38 -0.79 10.38 7.56
CA GLU A 38 0.42 10.93 8.18
C GLU A 38 1.07 9.97 9.16
N ASP A 39 0.27 9.30 9.97
CA ASP A 39 0.77 8.42 11.04
C ASP A 39 1.12 7.02 10.56
N THR A 40 0.42 6.49 9.56
CA THR A 40 0.45 5.05 9.26
C THR A 40 0.89 4.68 7.85
N PHE A 41 0.72 5.52 6.84
CA PHE A 41 0.98 5.16 5.45
C PHE A 41 2.44 5.38 5.03
N PHE A 42 3.06 4.36 4.44
CA PHE A 42 4.44 4.36 3.96
C PHE A 42 4.57 4.12 2.45
N GLY A 43 3.50 4.32 1.71
CA GLY A 43 3.47 4.24 0.25
C GLY A 43 2.99 2.90 -0.29
N ARG A 44 2.90 2.82 -1.62
CA ARG A 44 2.56 1.61 -2.35
C ARG A 44 3.80 0.91 -2.85
N VAL A 45 3.78 -0.41 -2.76
CA VAL A 45 4.85 -1.30 -3.22
C VAL A 45 4.37 -2.14 -4.40
N GLY A 46 5.31 -2.59 -5.24
CA GLY A 46 4.97 -3.46 -6.37
C GLY A 46 5.97 -3.41 -7.53
N LEU A 47 6.14 -2.30 -8.21
CA LEU A 47 6.97 -2.22 -9.42
C LEU A 47 8.41 -1.80 -9.18
N PHE A 48 8.66 -0.93 -8.20
CA PHE A 48 10.00 -0.43 -7.91
C PHE A 48 10.47 -0.87 -6.54
N ARG A 49 11.78 -1.08 -6.45
CA ARG A 49 12.46 -1.40 -5.21
C ARG A 49 13.01 -0.13 -4.55
N ASN A 50 13.29 -0.24 -3.23
CA ASN A 50 13.89 0.82 -2.42
C ASN A 50 13.04 2.08 -2.21
N GLN A 51 11.72 1.97 -2.36
CA GLN A 51 10.79 2.96 -1.85
C GLN A 51 10.69 2.85 -0.31
N PRO A 52 10.14 3.86 0.36
CA PRO A 52 9.97 3.80 1.83
C PRO A 52 9.23 2.56 2.31
N GLY A 53 8.17 2.13 1.60
CA GLY A 53 7.46 0.89 1.90
C GLY A 53 8.34 -0.35 1.77
N ASP A 54 9.19 -0.42 0.75
CA ASP A 54 10.15 -1.53 0.58
C ASP A 54 11.17 -1.55 1.72
N MET A 55 11.68 -0.37 2.10
CA MET A 55 12.63 -0.24 3.21
C MET A 55 11.99 -0.62 4.55
N LEU A 56 10.74 -0.25 4.74
CA LEU A 56 9.96 -0.65 5.91
C LEU A 56 9.80 -2.16 5.99
N LEU A 57 9.34 -2.81 4.93
CA LEU A 57 9.16 -4.27 4.88
C LEU A 57 10.46 -5.02 5.15
N LYS A 58 11.57 -4.60 4.54
CA LYS A 58 12.90 -5.21 4.77
C LYS A 58 13.40 -5.12 6.21
N LYS A 59 12.90 -4.15 6.99
CA LYS A 59 13.29 -3.94 8.40
C LYS A 59 12.27 -4.47 9.40
N SER A 60 11.12 -4.94 8.91
CA SER A 60 10.07 -5.48 9.76
C SER A 60 10.45 -6.85 10.31
N ASP A 61 10.27 -7.04 11.62
CA ASP A 61 10.38 -8.32 12.30
C ASP A 61 9.09 -9.15 12.20
N LEU A 62 7.96 -8.48 11.98
CA LEU A 62 6.65 -9.08 11.77
C LEU A 62 5.91 -8.36 10.63
N VAL A 63 5.39 -9.13 9.69
CA VAL A 63 4.51 -8.66 8.62
C VAL A 63 3.14 -9.32 8.74
N ILE A 64 2.09 -8.52 8.83
CA ILE A 64 0.70 -8.99 8.76
C ILE A 64 0.23 -8.75 7.32
N ALA A 65 0.14 -9.80 6.54
CA ALA A 65 -0.32 -9.77 5.15
C ALA A 65 -1.84 -10.00 5.12
N ILE A 66 -2.60 -9.01 4.64
CA ILE A 66 -4.06 -9.03 4.61
C ILE A 66 -4.53 -9.02 3.17
N GLY A 67 -5.10 -10.12 2.68
CA GLY A 67 -5.54 -10.25 1.29
C GLY A 67 -4.41 -10.03 0.28
N TYR A 68 -3.23 -10.50 0.60
CA TYR A 68 -2.03 -10.28 -0.20
C TYR A 68 -1.94 -11.27 -1.36
N ASP A 69 -1.75 -10.72 -2.55
CA ASP A 69 -1.48 -11.50 -3.77
C ASP A 69 0.00 -11.38 -4.15
N PRO A 70 0.78 -12.48 -4.13
CA PRO A 70 2.20 -12.45 -4.47
C PRO A 70 2.48 -12.08 -5.94
N ILE A 71 1.48 -12.17 -6.83
CA ILE A 71 1.61 -11.72 -8.24
C ILE A 71 1.82 -10.19 -8.28
N GLU A 72 1.23 -9.43 -7.36
CA GLU A 72 1.41 -7.99 -7.31
C GLU A 72 2.81 -7.57 -6.85
N TYR A 73 3.35 -8.27 -5.87
CA TYR A 73 4.67 -7.96 -5.32
C TYR A 73 5.30 -9.19 -4.67
N GLU A 74 6.17 -9.88 -5.38
CA GLU A 74 6.80 -11.11 -4.91
C GLU A 74 7.58 -10.92 -3.60
N ALA A 75 7.39 -11.86 -2.67
CA ALA A 75 8.03 -11.79 -1.34
C ALA A 75 9.56 -11.74 -1.40
N ARG A 76 10.20 -12.33 -2.41
CA ARG A 76 11.67 -12.23 -2.61
C ARG A 76 12.17 -10.77 -2.71
N ASN A 77 11.31 -9.82 -3.05
CA ASN A 77 11.68 -8.42 -3.19
C ASN A 77 11.78 -7.70 -1.83
N TRP A 78 11.01 -8.15 -0.84
CA TRP A 78 10.95 -7.51 0.47
C TRP A 78 11.40 -8.41 1.64
N ASN A 79 11.39 -9.74 1.48
CA ASN A 79 11.82 -10.71 2.49
C ASN A 79 12.95 -11.63 1.99
N ALA A 80 13.87 -11.09 1.19
CA ALA A 80 14.99 -11.88 0.62
C ALA A 80 15.89 -12.54 1.69
N GLU A 81 16.00 -11.91 2.87
CA GLU A 81 16.80 -12.41 3.99
C GLU A 81 16.01 -13.39 4.88
N ILE A 82 14.74 -13.64 4.58
CA ILE A 82 13.82 -14.52 5.34
C ILE A 82 13.83 -14.18 6.84
N SER A 83 13.85 -12.90 7.15
CA SER A 83 13.98 -12.38 8.53
C SER A 83 12.64 -12.03 9.17
N ALA A 84 11.62 -11.72 8.38
CA ALA A 84 10.30 -11.37 8.89
C ALA A 84 9.48 -12.60 9.26
N ARG A 85 8.85 -12.57 10.42
CA ARG A 85 7.73 -13.46 10.75
C ARG A 85 6.52 -13.00 9.96
N ILE A 86 5.74 -13.92 9.40
CA ILE A 86 4.61 -13.59 8.55
C ILE A 86 3.33 -14.18 9.15
N ILE A 87 2.32 -13.33 9.29
CA ILE A 87 0.94 -13.74 9.60
C ILE A 87 0.08 -13.40 8.40
N VAL A 88 -0.67 -14.36 7.90
CA VAL A 88 -1.60 -14.17 6.79
C VAL A 88 -3.04 -14.12 7.31
N ILE A 89 -3.81 -13.16 6.81
CA ILE A 89 -5.25 -13.06 7.03
C ILE A 89 -5.92 -13.01 5.67
N ASP A 90 -6.54 -14.10 5.24
CA ASP A 90 -7.14 -14.20 3.92
C ASP A 90 -8.33 -15.16 3.89
N VAL A 91 -9.04 -15.20 2.77
CA VAL A 91 -10.13 -16.16 2.49
C VAL A 91 -9.60 -17.52 2.03
N GLU A 92 -8.38 -17.56 1.51
CA GLU A 92 -7.71 -18.74 0.98
C GLU A 92 -6.34 -18.93 1.62
N PRO A 93 -5.81 -20.16 1.69
CA PRO A 93 -4.45 -20.43 2.14
C PRO A 93 -3.41 -19.72 1.28
N ALA A 94 -2.32 -19.31 1.90
CA ALA A 94 -1.23 -18.63 1.22
C ALA A 94 -0.54 -19.53 0.19
N GLU A 95 -0.17 -18.94 -0.95
CA GLU A 95 0.77 -19.56 -1.87
C GLU A 95 2.19 -19.45 -1.30
N VAL A 96 2.66 -20.56 -0.71
CA VAL A 96 3.97 -20.59 -0.04
C VAL A 96 5.11 -20.77 -1.01
N ASP A 97 6.17 -20.00 -0.81
CA ASP A 97 7.45 -20.17 -1.51
C ASP A 97 8.63 -20.08 -0.53
N THR A 98 9.86 -20.01 -1.06
CA THR A 98 11.07 -19.89 -0.23
C THR A 98 11.07 -18.63 0.65
N TYR A 99 10.50 -17.54 0.17
CA TYR A 99 10.54 -16.21 0.81
C TYR A 99 9.25 -15.84 1.54
N PHE A 100 8.16 -16.60 1.28
CA PHE A 100 6.84 -16.40 1.87
C PHE A 100 6.37 -17.65 2.57
N GLN A 101 6.72 -17.77 3.84
CA GLN A 101 6.37 -18.91 4.70
C GLN A 101 5.64 -18.40 5.93
N PRO A 102 4.31 -18.33 5.91
CA PRO A 102 3.53 -17.84 7.05
C PRO A 102 3.77 -18.69 8.30
N GLU A 103 4.05 -18.04 9.42
CA GLU A 103 4.08 -18.69 10.73
C GLU A 103 2.67 -19.04 11.21
N ARG A 104 1.70 -18.19 10.83
CA ARG A 104 0.28 -18.35 11.14
C ARG A 104 -0.57 -17.87 9.98
N GLU A 105 -1.69 -18.55 9.78
CA GLU A 105 -2.71 -18.19 8.81
C GLU A 105 -4.08 -18.15 9.49
N LEU A 106 -4.79 -17.06 9.29
CA LEU A 106 -6.18 -16.89 9.69
C LEU A 106 -7.02 -16.95 8.41
N ILE A 107 -7.48 -18.16 8.07
CA ILE A 107 -8.20 -18.42 6.83
C ILE A 107 -9.70 -18.35 7.09
N GLY A 108 -10.40 -17.55 6.29
CA GLY A 108 -11.85 -17.40 6.36
C GLY A 108 -12.32 -15.96 6.15
N ASN A 109 -13.29 -15.52 6.93
CA ASN A 109 -13.81 -14.17 6.83
C ASN A 109 -12.79 -13.17 7.40
N VAL A 110 -12.17 -12.38 6.51
CA VAL A 110 -11.11 -11.43 6.84
C VAL A 110 -11.60 -10.35 7.81
N GLU A 111 -12.80 -9.79 7.58
CA GLU A 111 -13.41 -8.79 8.47
C GLU A 111 -13.57 -9.34 9.89
N ALA A 112 -14.12 -10.56 10.02
CA ALA A 112 -14.32 -11.20 11.31
C ALA A 112 -12.99 -11.45 12.03
N SER A 113 -11.96 -11.89 11.31
CA SER A 113 -10.60 -12.08 11.86
C SER A 113 -10.01 -10.79 12.39
N LEU A 114 -10.14 -9.68 11.65
CA LEU A 114 -9.66 -8.37 12.06
C LEU A 114 -10.41 -7.83 13.28
N ASN A 115 -11.73 -8.01 13.33
CA ASN A 115 -12.56 -7.59 14.46
C ASN A 115 -12.23 -8.36 15.74
N LEU A 116 -11.82 -9.64 15.64
CA LEU A 116 -11.33 -10.43 16.77
C LEU A 116 -9.92 -10.01 17.19
N LEU A 117 -9.08 -9.55 16.26
CA LEU A 117 -7.72 -9.12 16.54
C LEU A 117 -7.69 -7.78 17.30
N LEU A 118 -8.59 -6.85 16.99
CA LEU A 118 -8.61 -5.49 17.54
C LEU A 118 -8.51 -5.44 19.08
N PRO A 119 -9.36 -6.14 19.85
CA PRO A 119 -9.24 -6.10 21.32
C PRO A 119 -7.94 -6.71 21.86
N ALA A 120 -7.33 -7.64 21.12
CA ALA A 120 -6.08 -8.27 21.53
C ALA A 120 -4.86 -7.36 21.37
N ILE A 121 -4.90 -6.43 20.41
CA ILE A 121 -3.78 -5.51 20.13
C ILE A 121 -4.03 -4.10 20.65
N GLN A 122 -5.21 -3.84 21.19
CA GLN A 122 -5.56 -2.53 21.75
C GLN A 122 -4.57 -2.13 22.85
N GLY A 123 -3.96 -0.94 22.69
CA GLY A 123 -2.95 -0.45 23.62
C GLY A 123 -1.51 -0.89 23.31
N TYR A 124 -1.30 -1.69 22.26
CA TYR A 124 0.05 -1.95 21.74
C TYR A 124 0.72 -0.64 21.31
N LYS A 125 1.99 -0.50 21.61
CA LYS A 125 2.82 0.63 21.21
C LYS A 125 4.07 0.12 20.51
N LEU A 126 4.38 0.75 19.39
CA LEU A 126 5.64 0.49 18.71
C LEU A 126 6.83 0.80 19.64
N PRO A 127 7.91 -0.01 19.58
CA PRO A 127 9.17 0.30 20.27
C PRO A 127 9.69 1.70 19.88
N GLU A 128 10.32 2.40 20.83
CA GLU A 128 10.78 3.79 20.59
C GLU A 128 11.74 3.90 19.43
N GLY A 129 12.69 2.97 19.27
CA GLY A 129 13.60 2.93 18.13
C GLY A 129 12.91 2.73 16.78
N SER A 130 11.77 2.00 16.76
CA SER A 130 10.96 1.87 15.54
C SER A 130 10.29 3.19 15.17
N VAL A 131 9.80 3.94 16.14
CA VAL A 131 9.15 5.25 15.89
C VAL A 131 10.15 6.23 15.27
N GLU A 132 11.37 6.27 15.77
CA GLU A 132 12.43 7.14 15.21
C GLU A 132 12.78 6.73 13.76
N TYR A 133 12.93 5.44 13.50
CA TYR A 133 13.17 4.91 12.15
C TYR A 133 12.05 5.28 11.17
N LEU A 134 10.80 5.12 11.59
CA LEU A 134 9.62 5.45 10.78
C LEU A 134 9.55 6.95 10.44
N LYS A 135 9.89 7.83 11.38
CA LYS A 135 10.01 9.28 11.13
C LYS A 135 11.09 9.58 10.09
N GLY A 136 12.24 8.91 10.18
CA GLY A 136 13.30 9.03 9.17
C GLY A 136 12.85 8.61 7.77
N LEU A 137 12.13 7.50 7.65
CA LEU A 137 11.55 7.05 6.38
C LEU A 137 10.56 8.05 5.79
N LYS A 138 9.69 8.64 6.61
CA LYS A 138 8.73 9.67 6.17
C LYS A 138 9.43 10.90 5.62
N ASN A 139 10.48 11.36 6.27
CA ASN A 139 11.26 12.51 5.79
C ASN A 139 11.90 12.23 4.43
N ASN A 140 12.40 11.02 4.19
CA ASN A 140 12.96 10.63 2.91
C ASN A 140 11.90 10.66 1.78
N VAL A 141 10.65 10.27 2.06
CA VAL A 141 9.55 10.38 1.08
C VAL A 141 9.34 11.82 0.64
N VAL A 142 9.34 12.74 1.61
CA VAL A 142 9.14 14.18 1.33
C VAL A 142 10.30 14.77 0.52
N GLU A 143 11.52 14.31 0.75
CA GLU A 143 12.68 14.76 -0.01
C GLU A 143 12.71 14.22 -1.44
N ASP A 144 12.32 12.97 -1.65
CA ASP A 144 12.22 12.35 -2.97
C ASP A 144 11.27 13.09 -3.94
N VAL A 145 10.30 13.82 -3.40
CA VAL A 145 9.34 14.61 -4.20
C VAL A 145 9.81 16.05 -4.46
N LYS A 146 10.81 16.53 -3.70
CA LYS A 146 11.34 17.90 -3.78
C LYS A 146 12.46 18.12 -4.79
N PHE A 147 12.80 17.15 -5.63
CA PHE A 147 13.85 17.33 -6.61
C PHE A 147 13.49 18.42 -7.64
N ASP A 148 14.50 19.03 -8.23
CA ASP A 148 14.36 20.10 -9.22
C ASP A 148 13.66 19.56 -10.47
N ARG A 149 12.44 20.04 -10.68
CA ARG A 149 11.58 19.66 -11.80
C ARG A 149 11.79 20.67 -12.93
N GLN A 150 12.75 20.41 -13.78
CA GLN A 150 12.97 21.23 -14.99
C GLN A 150 12.56 20.44 -16.23
N PRO A 151 11.27 20.51 -16.62
CA PRO A 151 10.85 19.92 -17.87
C PRO A 151 11.46 20.66 -19.05
N ASP A 152 11.69 19.96 -20.15
CA ASP A 152 12.06 20.60 -21.42
C ASP A 152 10.98 21.60 -21.85
N GLU A 153 11.39 22.62 -22.63
CA GLU A 153 10.48 23.65 -23.10
C GLU A 153 9.29 23.02 -23.85
N GLY A 154 8.08 23.36 -23.43
CA GLY A 154 6.83 22.83 -24.00
C GLY A 154 6.42 21.44 -23.48
N THR A 155 7.09 20.89 -22.47
CA THR A 155 6.70 19.64 -21.79
C THR A 155 6.21 19.89 -20.37
N VAL A 156 5.55 18.89 -19.79
CA VAL A 156 5.05 18.92 -18.42
C VAL A 156 5.69 17.76 -17.66
N HIS A 157 6.23 18.02 -16.48
CA HIS A 157 6.77 16.96 -15.64
C HIS A 157 5.61 16.08 -15.11
N PRO A 158 5.74 14.73 -15.07
CA PRO A 158 4.66 13.84 -14.63
C PRO A 158 4.12 14.16 -13.23
N LEU A 159 4.98 14.59 -12.29
CA LEU A 159 4.56 14.98 -10.94
C LEU A 159 3.69 16.24 -10.93
N ASP A 160 3.97 17.22 -11.80
CA ASP A 160 3.14 18.42 -11.88
C ASP A 160 1.74 18.09 -12.40
N LEU A 161 1.66 17.16 -13.36
CA LEU A 161 0.38 16.65 -13.83
C LEU A 161 -0.38 15.92 -12.72
N ILE A 162 0.30 15.08 -11.94
CA ILE A 162 -0.32 14.33 -10.83
C ILE A 162 -0.80 15.28 -9.73
N GLU A 163 -0.04 16.32 -9.40
CA GLU A 163 -0.45 17.35 -8.43
C GLU A 163 -1.73 18.06 -8.90
N VAL A 164 -1.80 18.47 -10.16
CA VAL A 164 -3.00 19.09 -10.71
C VAL A 164 -4.18 18.11 -10.73
N LEU A 165 -3.97 16.84 -11.10
CA LEU A 165 -5.01 15.81 -11.04
C LEU A 165 -5.52 15.61 -9.61
N GLN A 166 -4.60 15.58 -8.63
CA GLN A 166 -4.95 15.42 -7.23
C GLN A 166 -5.78 16.59 -6.69
N GLU A 167 -5.53 17.82 -7.17
CA GLU A 167 -6.31 19.01 -6.82
C GLU A 167 -7.70 19.03 -7.46
N GLN A 168 -7.86 18.38 -8.61
CA GLN A 168 -9.11 18.35 -9.38
C GLN A 168 -9.98 17.12 -9.09
N THR A 169 -9.50 16.17 -8.29
CA THR A 169 -10.24 14.95 -7.93
C THR A 169 -10.64 14.96 -6.45
N ASP A 170 -11.88 14.59 -6.18
CA ASP A 170 -12.38 14.34 -4.84
C ASP A 170 -12.13 12.87 -4.43
N ASP A 171 -12.21 12.56 -3.14
CA ASP A 171 -11.92 11.23 -2.60
C ASP A 171 -12.89 10.15 -3.09
N ASP A 172 -14.11 10.53 -3.46
CA ASP A 172 -15.16 9.65 -4.00
C ASP A 172 -15.11 9.47 -5.52
N MET A 173 -14.17 10.13 -6.22
CA MET A 173 -13.94 9.89 -7.63
C MET A 173 -13.12 8.61 -7.87
N THR A 174 -13.56 7.80 -8.83
CA THR A 174 -12.78 6.64 -9.29
C THR A 174 -11.84 7.04 -10.41
N VAL A 175 -10.56 6.79 -10.21
CA VAL A 175 -9.49 7.03 -11.18
C VAL A 175 -9.01 5.70 -11.76
N THR A 176 -9.10 5.55 -13.07
CA THR A 176 -8.62 4.39 -13.80
C THR A 176 -7.31 4.71 -14.51
N VAL A 177 -6.31 3.84 -14.36
CA VAL A 177 -4.97 4.07 -14.90
C VAL A 177 -4.59 3.00 -15.90
N ASP A 178 -4.24 3.42 -17.11
CA ASP A 178 -3.78 2.52 -18.17
C ASP A 178 -2.30 2.14 -17.97
N VAL A 179 -1.83 1.17 -18.72
CA VAL A 179 -0.45 0.68 -18.66
C VAL A 179 0.48 1.58 -19.46
N GLY A 180 1.63 1.90 -18.88
CA GLY A 180 2.66 2.77 -19.46
C GLY A 180 3.52 3.41 -18.37
N SER A 181 4.43 4.32 -18.71
CA SER A 181 5.25 5.01 -17.70
C SER A 181 4.41 5.82 -16.69
N HIS A 182 3.28 6.38 -17.14
CA HIS A 182 2.32 7.08 -16.28
C HIS A 182 1.71 6.19 -15.19
N TYR A 183 1.54 4.89 -15.46
CA TYR A 183 1.09 3.90 -14.47
C TYR A 183 1.96 3.93 -13.21
N ILE A 184 3.26 3.98 -13.41
CA ILE A 184 4.27 3.99 -12.35
C ILE A 184 4.18 5.28 -11.53
N TRP A 185 4.09 6.41 -12.21
CA TRP A 185 3.94 7.70 -11.56
C TRP A 185 2.65 7.79 -10.74
N MET A 186 1.53 7.36 -11.32
CA MET A 186 0.23 7.33 -10.63
C MET A 186 0.26 6.38 -9.43
N ALA A 187 0.78 5.17 -9.58
CA ALA A 187 0.88 4.20 -8.49
C ALA A 187 1.71 4.73 -7.32
N ARG A 188 2.77 5.49 -7.61
CA ARG A 188 3.69 5.99 -6.61
C ARG A 188 3.22 7.28 -5.93
N TYR A 189 2.63 8.19 -6.66
CA TYR A 189 2.43 9.56 -6.18
C TYR A 189 0.97 10.00 -6.08
N PHE A 190 0.06 9.42 -6.88
CA PHE A 190 -1.35 9.75 -6.77
C PHE A 190 -1.94 9.17 -5.48
N LYS A 191 -2.54 10.01 -4.66
CA LYS A 191 -3.16 9.61 -3.39
C LYS A 191 -4.60 9.18 -3.62
N SER A 192 -4.97 8.05 -3.04
CA SER A 192 -6.34 7.56 -3.00
C SER A 192 -6.67 7.20 -1.56
N TYR A 193 -7.84 7.61 -1.09
CA TYR A 193 -8.24 7.48 0.30
C TYR A 193 -9.49 6.63 0.49
N GLU A 194 -10.08 6.18 -0.62
CA GLU A 194 -11.20 5.25 -0.59
C GLU A 194 -10.86 3.96 -1.37
N PRO A 195 -11.27 2.79 -0.83
CA PRO A 195 -10.95 1.51 -1.43
C PRO A 195 -11.59 1.40 -2.82
N ARG A 196 -10.85 0.86 -3.79
CA ARG A 196 -11.28 0.68 -5.18
C ARG A 196 -11.56 1.96 -5.95
N HIS A 197 -11.06 3.11 -5.49
CA HIS A 197 -11.15 4.38 -6.21
C HIS A 197 -9.88 4.69 -7.03
N LEU A 198 -8.85 3.87 -6.96
CA LEU A 198 -7.69 3.93 -7.84
C LEU A 198 -7.45 2.54 -8.44
N LEU A 199 -7.74 2.39 -9.73
CA LEU A 199 -7.77 1.10 -10.39
C LEU A 199 -6.61 0.93 -11.37
N PHE A 200 -5.87 -0.16 -11.18
CA PHE A 200 -4.75 -0.56 -12.01
C PHE A 200 -4.97 -1.95 -12.62
N SER A 201 -4.66 -2.14 -13.88
CA SER A 201 -4.60 -3.48 -14.50
C SER A 201 -3.26 -4.16 -14.15
N ASN A 202 -3.14 -4.65 -12.91
CA ASN A 202 -1.86 -5.15 -12.42
C ASN A 202 -1.55 -6.59 -12.85
N GLY A 203 -2.50 -7.47 -12.93
CA GLY A 203 -2.26 -8.88 -13.29
C GLY A 203 -1.77 -9.07 -14.73
N MET A 204 -2.59 -8.72 -15.70
CA MET A 204 -2.30 -8.91 -17.14
C MET A 204 -1.69 -7.68 -17.81
N GLN A 205 -1.65 -6.54 -17.15
CA GLN A 205 -1.14 -5.26 -17.68
C GLN A 205 -1.69 -4.94 -19.08
N THR A 206 -3.01 -5.04 -19.23
CA THR A 206 -3.71 -4.87 -20.50
C THR A 206 -3.72 -3.41 -20.93
N LEU A 207 -3.14 -3.10 -22.07
CA LEU A 207 -3.16 -1.78 -22.69
C LEU A 207 -4.59 -1.41 -23.15
N GLY A 208 -4.99 -0.15 -22.92
CA GLY A 208 -6.29 0.37 -23.33
C GLY A 208 -7.44 0.06 -22.37
N VAL A 209 -7.16 -0.53 -21.20
CA VAL A 209 -8.21 -0.96 -20.24
C VAL A 209 -8.81 0.18 -19.43
N ALA A 210 -8.09 1.27 -19.23
CA ALA A 210 -8.55 2.35 -18.35
C ALA A 210 -9.86 2.99 -18.85
N LEU A 211 -9.99 3.22 -20.14
CA LEU A 211 -11.20 3.82 -20.70
C LEU A 211 -12.45 2.94 -20.52
N PRO A 212 -12.45 1.63 -20.87
CA PRO A 212 -13.58 0.75 -20.57
C PRO A 212 -13.95 0.67 -19.07
N TRP A 213 -12.98 0.77 -18.18
CA TRP A 213 -13.24 0.75 -16.75
C TRP A 213 -13.83 2.06 -16.22
N ALA A 214 -13.65 3.15 -16.93
CA ALA A 214 -14.19 4.46 -16.55
C ALA A 214 -15.66 4.67 -17.02
N ILE A 215 -16.23 3.75 -17.81
CA ILE A 215 -17.59 3.79 -18.35
C ILE A 215 -18.52 2.93 -17.48
#